data_55fbe60688b1afde8c3ada5ef0d9337f
#
_entry.id   55fbe60688b1afde8c3ada5ef0d9337f
#
_cell.length_a   1.000
_cell.length_b   1.000
_cell.length_c   1.000
_cell.angle_alpha   90.00
_cell.angle_beta   90.00
_cell.angle_gamma   90.00
#
_symmetry.space_group_name_H-M   'P 1'
#
loop_
_entity.id
_entity.type
_entity.pdbx_description
1 polymer ?
#
loop_
_entity_poly.entity_id
_entity_poly.type
_entity_poly.pdbx_seq_one_letter_code
_entity_poly.pdbx_strand_id
1 'polypeptide(L)'
;MKLFKSMILCSVGALMTLFSGCSDWLDVNVDPENPTAGNATYDSRLAHIEFYTNSATQFAAWRSSMSMGDWTRYYDGGTYWSMSYWSPQTGAVTTPYQWWFCGAAVNIPFLIDKATAAEAWHYVGAARVIRAYGFMLMTDLYGEMPYKSSEAEAGVTPTYNDGKTIYLGCLADLDTAIEMFQKEQGSATASLAVGDIWNGGSVDKWLKLAYLLKARYINKLIKKGEGSYLEGKYDAAEILACLDKAQQSNADNTVFN
;
A
#
# COMPACT_ATOMS: atom_id res chain seq x y z
N MET A 1 -5.46 -59.00 47.07
CA MET A 1 -6.32 -58.54 45.97
C MET A 1 -6.74 -57.05 46.07
N LYS A 2 -7.10 -56.53 47.24
CA LYS A 2 -7.52 -55.11 47.38
C LYS A 2 -6.35 -54.13 47.16
N LEU A 3 -5.16 -54.37 47.66
CA LEU A 3 -3.98 -53.56 47.46
C LEU A 3 -3.50 -53.46 46.00
N PHE A 4 -3.59 -54.57 45.27
CA PHE A 4 -3.23 -54.60 43.84
C PHE A 4 -4.22 -53.79 42.95
N LYS A 5 -5.52 -53.84 43.27
CA LYS A 5 -6.52 -53.01 42.59
C LYS A 5 -6.33 -51.50 42.88
N SER A 6 -5.95 -51.15 44.11
CA SER A 6 -5.68 -49.76 44.48
C SER A 6 -4.42 -49.20 43.78
N MET A 7 -3.38 -50.01 43.63
CA MET A 7 -2.18 -49.61 42.88
C MET A 7 -2.47 -49.41 41.40
N ILE A 8 -3.28 -50.25 40.78
CA ILE A 8 -3.68 -50.08 39.37
C ILE A 8 -4.51 -48.82 39.21
N LEU A 9 -5.44 -48.54 40.15
CA LEU A 9 -6.24 -47.33 40.08
C LEU A 9 -5.42 -46.04 40.23
N CYS A 10 -4.43 -46.04 41.12
CA CYS A 10 -3.49 -44.89 41.26
C CYS A 10 -2.58 -44.72 40.05
N SER A 11 -2.10 -45.80 39.43
CA SER A 11 -1.29 -45.70 38.24
C SER A 11 -2.06 -45.21 37.00
N VAL A 12 -3.34 -45.62 36.85
CA VAL A 12 -4.20 -45.11 35.77
C VAL A 12 -4.54 -43.64 36.00
N GLY A 13 -4.80 -43.22 37.24
CA GLY A 13 -5.04 -41.81 37.59
C GLY A 13 -3.80 -40.95 37.30
N ALA A 14 -2.60 -41.40 37.64
CA ALA A 14 -1.34 -40.71 37.36
C ALA A 14 -1.05 -40.64 35.85
N LEU A 15 -1.42 -41.66 35.07
CA LEU A 15 -1.29 -41.62 33.61
C LEU A 15 -2.23 -40.61 32.96
N MET A 16 -3.48 -40.48 33.47
CA MET A 16 -4.46 -39.52 32.92
C MET A 16 -4.04 -38.05 33.17
N THR A 17 -3.34 -37.77 34.24
CA THR A 17 -2.81 -36.42 34.51
C THR A 17 -1.65 -36.01 33.60
N LEU A 18 -0.95 -36.98 33.01
CA LEU A 18 0.14 -36.73 32.06
C LEU A 18 -0.36 -36.36 30.65
N PHE A 19 -1.63 -36.65 30.36
CA PHE A 19 -2.24 -36.28 29.07
C PHE A 19 -3.00 -34.95 29.10
N SER A 20 -3.14 -34.30 30.24
CA SER A 20 -3.64 -32.94 30.34
C SER A 20 -2.52 -31.92 30.12
N GLY A 21 -1.72 -32.11 29.10
CA GLY A 21 -0.80 -31.09 28.62
C GLY A 21 -1.65 -29.91 28.11
N CYS A 22 -1.37 -28.72 28.59
CA CYS A 22 -1.99 -27.50 28.10
C CYS A 22 -1.76 -27.42 26.59
N SER A 23 -2.79 -27.71 25.81
CA SER A 23 -2.74 -27.56 24.33
C SER A 23 -2.34 -26.14 23.94
N ASP A 24 -2.72 -25.16 24.75
CA ASP A 24 -2.46 -23.76 24.52
C ASP A 24 -0.99 -23.37 24.77
N TRP A 25 -0.26 -24.12 25.61
CA TRP A 25 1.17 -23.85 25.85
C TRP A 25 2.09 -24.33 24.72
N LEU A 26 1.63 -25.29 23.92
CA LEU A 26 2.34 -25.80 22.75
C LEU A 26 1.93 -25.09 21.45
N ASP A 27 0.93 -24.23 21.48
CA ASP A 27 0.53 -23.44 20.32
C ASP A 27 1.41 -22.20 20.16
N VAL A 28 2.69 -22.45 19.85
CA VAL A 28 3.69 -21.42 19.53
C VAL A 28 3.43 -20.73 18.18
N ASN A 29 2.39 -21.14 17.45
CA ASN A 29 2.05 -20.54 16.15
C ASN A 29 1.19 -19.28 16.29
N VAL A 30 0.62 -19.02 17.47
CA VAL A 30 -0.11 -17.80 17.76
C VAL A 30 0.75 -16.95 18.70
N ASP A 31 1.46 -15.99 18.13
CA ASP A 31 2.19 -15.00 18.91
C ASP A 31 1.20 -14.01 19.53
N PRO A 32 1.04 -13.98 20.86
CA PRO A 32 0.09 -13.07 21.51
C PRO A 32 0.53 -11.59 21.45
N GLU A 33 1.80 -11.32 21.19
CA GLU A 33 2.37 -9.97 21.13
C GLU A 33 2.32 -9.38 19.71
N ASN A 34 2.21 -10.21 18.68
CA ASN A 34 2.10 -9.76 17.31
C ASN A 34 0.67 -9.98 16.78
N PRO A 35 -0.01 -8.93 16.31
CA PRO A 35 -1.34 -9.07 15.74
C PRO A 35 -1.28 -9.95 14.49
N THR A 36 -2.03 -11.05 14.51
CA THR A 36 -2.21 -11.89 13.32
C THR A 36 -2.94 -11.11 12.23
N ALA A 37 -2.78 -11.55 10.98
CA ALA A 37 -3.51 -10.93 9.86
C ALA A 37 -5.03 -10.86 10.08
N GLY A 38 -5.60 -11.78 10.90
CA GLY A 38 -7.02 -11.78 11.26
C GLY A 38 -7.41 -10.66 12.23
N ASN A 39 -6.50 -10.24 13.10
CA ASN A 39 -6.77 -9.24 14.15
C ASN A 39 -6.42 -7.80 13.71
N ALA A 40 -5.68 -7.64 12.61
CA ALA A 40 -5.37 -6.32 12.09
C ALA A 40 -6.64 -5.67 11.50
N THR A 41 -6.89 -4.44 11.90
CA THR A 41 -8.03 -3.64 11.44
C THR A 41 -7.65 -2.83 10.21
N TYR A 42 -8.64 -2.34 9.44
CA TYR A 42 -8.39 -1.51 8.27
C TYR A 42 -7.79 -0.14 8.63
N ASP A 43 -8.16 0.42 9.80
CA ASP A 43 -7.64 1.69 10.30
C ASP A 43 -6.14 1.59 10.66
N SER A 44 -5.73 0.57 11.39
CA SER A 44 -4.31 0.35 11.72
C SER A 44 -3.44 0.11 10.48
N ARG A 45 -4.00 -0.50 9.43
CA ARG A 45 -3.27 -0.74 8.18
C ARG A 45 -3.10 0.50 7.32
N LEU A 46 -4.01 1.47 7.38
CA LEU A 46 -3.89 2.69 6.57
C LEU A 46 -2.62 3.45 6.93
N ALA A 47 -2.37 3.73 8.22
CA ALA A 47 -1.16 4.40 8.67
C ALA A 47 0.12 3.67 8.22
N HIS A 48 0.12 2.34 8.31
CA HIS A 48 1.22 1.51 7.84
C HIS A 48 1.48 1.68 6.34
N ILE A 49 0.43 1.60 5.51
CA ILE A 49 0.51 1.77 4.06
C ILE A 49 1.01 3.17 3.71
N GLU A 50 0.50 4.20 4.37
CA GLU A 50 0.92 5.58 4.19
C GLU A 50 2.39 5.80 4.52
N PHE A 51 2.87 5.26 5.64
CA PHE A 51 4.28 5.32 6.04
C PHE A 51 5.20 4.69 4.99
N TYR A 52 4.88 3.48 4.54
CA TYR A 52 5.70 2.79 3.55
C TYR A 52 5.65 3.44 2.16
N THR A 53 4.50 3.99 1.78
CA THR A 53 4.35 4.74 0.53
C THR A 53 5.16 6.04 0.57
N ASN A 54 5.14 6.76 1.70
CA ASN A 54 5.96 7.95 1.90
C ASN A 54 7.45 7.61 1.82
N SER A 55 7.88 6.55 2.50
CA SER A 55 9.27 6.09 2.46
C SER A 55 9.70 5.71 1.04
N ALA A 56 8.87 4.98 0.31
CA ALA A 56 9.14 4.64 -1.10
C ALA A 56 9.30 5.91 -1.95
N THR A 57 8.42 6.90 -1.76
CA THR A 57 8.45 8.19 -2.46
C THR A 57 9.72 8.97 -2.14
N GLN A 58 10.09 9.07 -0.87
CA GLN A 58 11.30 9.75 -0.42
C GLN A 58 12.55 9.15 -1.05
N PHE A 59 12.67 7.83 -1.00
CA PHE A 59 13.82 7.15 -1.60
C PHE A 59 13.84 7.26 -3.13
N ALA A 60 12.66 7.25 -3.79
CA ALA A 60 12.54 7.47 -5.23
C ALA A 60 12.99 8.88 -5.61
N ALA A 61 12.49 9.90 -4.92
CA ALA A 61 12.83 11.31 -5.15
C ALA A 61 14.34 11.55 -4.96
N TRP A 62 14.89 11.02 -3.87
CA TRP A 62 16.31 11.16 -3.60
C TRP A 62 17.19 10.57 -4.72
N ARG A 63 16.87 9.37 -5.20
CA ARG A 63 17.64 8.72 -6.27
C ARG A 63 17.49 9.42 -7.60
N SER A 64 16.29 9.86 -7.93
CA SER A 64 16.06 10.64 -9.15
C SER A 64 16.85 11.95 -9.14
N SER A 65 16.82 12.68 -8.02
CA SER A 65 17.58 13.94 -7.87
C SER A 65 19.08 13.72 -7.94
N MET A 66 19.61 12.62 -7.39
CA MET A 66 21.02 12.27 -7.54
C MET A 66 21.39 11.96 -9.00
N SER A 67 20.54 11.25 -9.73
CA SER A 67 20.77 10.91 -11.14
C SER A 67 20.67 12.13 -12.06
N MET A 68 19.82 13.09 -11.71
CA MET A 68 19.67 14.35 -12.45
C MET A 68 20.73 15.39 -12.09
N GLY A 69 21.53 15.16 -11.06
CA GLY A 69 22.55 16.10 -10.60
C GLY A 69 22.02 17.24 -9.72
N ASP A 70 20.74 17.20 -9.30
CA ASP A 70 20.17 18.18 -8.37
C ASP A 70 20.77 18.05 -6.98
N TRP A 71 21.15 16.82 -6.62
CA TRP A 71 21.82 16.49 -5.37
C TRP A 71 23.15 15.80 -5.64
N THR A 72 24.19 16.22 -4.92
CA THR A 72 25.45 15.49 -4.85
C THR A 72 25.77 15.15 -3.41
N ARG A 73 26.31 13.96 -3.17
CA ARG A 73 26.84 13.61 -1.86
C ARG A 73 28.20 14.24 -1.65
N TYR A 74 28.37 14.87 -0.50
CA TYR A 74 29.67 15.40 -0.09
C TYR A 74 30.69 14.28 0.20
N TYR A 75 30.22 13.12 0.65
CA TYR A 75 31.07 11.98 0.98
C TYR A 75 30.80 10.79 0.04
N ASP A 76 31.87 10.25 -0.53
CA ASP A 76 31.84 9.18 -1.52
C ASP A 76 31.94 7.82 -0.84
N GLY A 77 31.25 7.33 -0.17
CA GLY A 77 31.40 6.00 0.45
C GLY A 77 30.12 5.22 0.42
N GLY A 78 29.72 4.69 -0.69
CA GLY A 78 28.60 3.78 -0.68
C GLY A 78 27.86 3.63 -1.99
N THR A 79 27.00 2.62 -2.05
CA THR A 79 26.24 2.17 -3.21
C THR A 79 25.45 3.30 -3.90
N TYR A 80 24.98 4.29 -3.14
CA TYR A 80 24.14 5.36 -3.67
C TYR A 80 24.91 6.43 -4.44
N TRP A 81 26.19 6.58 -4.21
CA TRP A 81 27.02 7.53 -4.93
C TRP A 81 27.14 7.18 -6.43
N SER A 82 27.05 5.90 -6.76
CA SER A 82 27.06 5.42 -8.13
C SER A 82 25.93 6.02 -8.99
N MET A 83 24.83 6.45 -8.39
CA MET A 83 23.73 7.12 -9.09
C MET A 83 24.15 8.44 -9.73
N SER A 84 25.03 9.22 -9.05
CA SER A 84 25.54 10.49 -9.55
C SER A 84 26.48 10.36 -10.76
N TYR A 85 27.03 9.17 -10.96
CA TYR A 85 27.90 8.86 -12.10
C TYR A 85 27.21 8.08 -13.21
N TRP A 86 25.88 7.94 -13.16
CA TRP A 86 25.10 7.19 -14.14
C TRP A 86 25.53 5.71 -14.26
N SER A 87 26.08 5.16 -13.20
CA SER A 87 26.49 3.75 -13.09
C SER A 87 25.80 3.09 -11.89
N PRO A 88 24.46 3.00 -11.90
CA PRO A 88 23.72 2.51 -10.76
C PRO A 88 24.03 1.03 -10.45
N GLN A 89 24.30 0.75 -9.19
CA GLN A 89 24.40 -0.61 -8.68
C GLN A 89 23.02 -1.10 -8.26
N THR A 90 22.79 -2.41 -8.32
CA THR A 90 21.51 -3.03 -7.96
C THR A 90 20.98 -2.54 -6.60
N GLY A 91 21.84 -2.51 -5.57
CA GLY A 91 21.44 -2.03 -4.24
C GLY A 91 21.01 -0.56 -4.19
N ALA A 92 21.43 0.26 -5.16
CA ALA A 92 21.04 1.68 -5.20
C ALA A 92 19.58 1.86 -5.63
N VAL A 93 19.04 0.97 -6.44
CA VAL A 93 17.70 1.10 -7.04
C VAL A 93 16.63 0.25 -6.38
N THR A 94 17.00 -0.73 -5.54
CA THR A 94 16.04 -1.67 -4.94
C THR A 94 15.18 -1.07 -3.84
N THR A 95 15.68 -0.08 -3.11
CA THR A 95 15.01 0.42 -1.89
C THR A 95 13.59 0.95 -2.13
N PRO A 96 13.30 1.84 -3.11
CA PRO A 96 11.94 2.30 -3.36
C PRO A 96 10.99 1.14 -3.68
N TYR A 97 11.48 0.17 -4.47
CA TYR A 97 10.71 -1.02 -4.84
C TYR A 97 10.36 -1.88 -3.61
N GLN A 98 11.33 -2.14 -2.72
CA GLN A 98 11.11 -2.91 -1.50
C GLN A 98 10.10 -2.24 -0.56
N TRP A 99 10.26 -0.94 -0.31
CA TRP A 99 9.33 -0.21 0.54
C TRP A 99 7.91 -0.22 -0.02
N TRP A 100 7.76 -0.08 -1.33
CA TRP A 100 6.46 -0.15 -1.97
C TRP A 100 5.87 -1.57 -1.91
N PHE A 101 6.56 -2.55 -2.50
CA PHE A 101 5.98 -3.89 -2.66
C PHE A 101 5.89 -4.66 -1.34
N CYS A 102 6.92 -4.65 -0.49
CA CYS A 102 6.93 -5.41 0.75
C CYS A 102 6.18 -4.70 1.89
N GLY A 103 6.11 -3.37 1.86
CA GLY A 103 5.50 -2.57 2.93
C GLY A 103 4.08 -2.11 2.63
N ALA A 104 3.87 -1.42 1.51
CA ALA A 104 2.59 -0.82 1.18
C ALA A 104 1.69 -1.74 0.35
N ALA A 105 2.11 -2.12 -0.86
CA ALA A 105 1.25 -2.75 -1.86
C ALA A 105 0.58 -4.03 -1.39
N VAL A 106 1.30 -4.90 -0.68
CA VAL A 106 0.76 -6.17 -0.15
C VAL A 106 -0.34 -5.98 0.91
N ASN A 107 -0.41 -4.82 1.53
CA ASN A 107 -1.39 -4.51 2.58
C ASN A 107 -2.67 -3.85 2.03
N ILE A 108 -2.63 -3.30 0.82
CA ILE A 108 -3.75 -2.57 0.22
C ILE A 108 -4.97 -3.45 -0.04
N PRO A 109 -4.85 -4.66 -0.65
CA PRO A 109 -6.01 -5.52 -0.88
C PRO A 109 -6.72 -5.90 0.41
N PHE A 110 -5.97 -6.27 1.43
CA PHE A 110 -6.53 -6.59 2.73
C PHE A 110 -7.29 -5.42 3.36
N LEU A 111 -6.75 -4.19 3.27
CA LEU A 111 -7.43 -3.01 3.75
C LEU A 111 -8.74 -2.80 2.99
N ILE A 112 -8.71 -2.87 1.66
CA ILE A 112 -9.88 -2.70 0.80
C ILE A 112 -10.96 -3.72 1.15
N ASP A 113 -10.62 -4.99 1.29
CA ASP A 113 -11.56 -6.07 1.60
C ASP A 113 -12.22 -5.86 2.97
N LYS A 114 -11.43 -5.58 4.01
CA LYS A 114 -11.94 -5.35 5.36
C LYS A 114 -12.76 -4.06 5.45
N ALA A 115 -12.32 -2.98 4.82
CA ALA A 115 -13.03 -1.72 4.80
C ALA A 115 -14.34 -1.82 3.99
N THR A 116 -14.35 -2.57 2.88
CA THR A 116 -15.55 -2.83 2.08
C THR A 116 -16.56 -3.63 2.89
N ALA A 117 -16.13 -4.68 3.58
CA ALA A 117 -17.01 -5.50 4.43
C ALA A 117 -17.62 -4.70 5.60
N ALA A 118 -16.96 -3.66 6.05
CA ALA A 118 -17.42 -2.75 7.10
C ALA A 118 -18.16 -1.52 6.56
N GLU A 119 -18.32 -1.39 5.23
CA GLU A 119 -18.85 -0.19 4.56
C GLU A 119 -18.07 1.09 4.89
N ALA A 120 -16.77 0.96 5.20
CA ALA A 120 -15.86 2.05 5.50
C ALA A 120 -15.29 2.65 4.20
N TRP A 121 -16.16 3.26 3.41
CA TRP A 121 -15.87 3.68 2.03
C TRP A 121 -14.75 4.72 1.92
N HIS A 122 -14.60 5.59 2.92
CA HIS A 122 -13.52 6.58 2.92
C HIS A 122 -12.13 5.92 3.05
N TYR A 123 -12.03 4.81 3.79
CA TYR A 123 -10.81 4.00 3.84
C TYR A 123 -10.53 3.30 2.50
N VAL A 124 -11.57 2.80 1.85
CA VAL A 124 -11.45 2.24 0.49
C VAL A 124 -10.95 3.31 -0.48
N GLY A 125 -11.53 4.52 -0.42
CA GLY A 125 -11.11 5.66 -1.24
C GLY A 125 -9.64 6.01 -1.02
N ALA A 126 -9.20 6.16 0.23
CA ALA A 126 -7.81 6.46 0.57
C ALA A 126 -6.85 5.38 0.05
N ALA A 127 -7.18 4.10 0.27
CA ALA A 127 -6.38 2.97 -0.23
C ALA A 127 -6.25 2.96 -1.76
N ARG A 128 -7.33 3.29 -2.48
CA ARG A 128 -7.32 3.39 -3.95
C ARG A 128 -6.46 4.55 -4.45
N VAL A 129 -6.52 5.72 -3.79
CA VAL A 129 -5.62 6.85 -4.11
C VAL A 129 -4.16 6.46 -3.92
N ILE A 130 -3.83 5.84 -2.78
CA ILE A 130 -2.46 5.41 -2.49
C ILE A 130 -2.00 4.37 -3.49
N ARG A 131 -2.87 3.41 -3.84
CA ARG A 131 -2.57 2.38 -4.84
C ARG A 131 -2.23 2.99 -6.20
N ALA A 132 -3.06 3.90 -6.68
CA ALA A 132 -2.82 4.60 -7.94
C ALA A 132 -1.51 5.40 -7.90
N TYR A 133 -1.26 6.14 -6.84
CA TYR A 133 -0.05 6.94 -6.66
C TYR A 133 1.21 6.08 -6.65
N GLY A 134 1.23 5.03 -5.84
CA GLY A 134 2.41 4.19 -5.69
C GLY A 134 2.74 3.38 -6.95
N PHE A 135 1.76 2.78 -7.61
CA PHE A 135 2.01 2.08 -8.87
C PHE A 135 2.42 3.01 -10.01
N MET A 136 1.87 4.24 -10.07
CA MET A 136 2.35 5.23 -11.03
C MET A 136 3.79 5.64 -10.78
N LEU A 137 4.16 5.86 -9.51
CA LEU A 137 5.54 6.16 -9.13
C LEU A 137 6.49 5.03 -9.53
N MET A 138 6.12 3.79 -9.22
CA MET A 138 6.93 2.62 -9.54
C MET A 138 7.04 2.41 -11.06
N THR A 139 5.96 2.62 -11.82
CA THR A 139 5.98 2.50 -13.28
C THR A 139 6.88 3.57 -13.93
N ASP A 140 6.89 4.78 -13.38
CA ASP A 140 7.79 5.84 -13.84
C ASP A 140 9.27 5.49 -13.61
N LEU A 141 9.58 4.75 -12.53
CA LEU A 141 10.95 4.38 -12.18
C LEU A 141 11.44 3.10 -12.85
N TYR A 142 10.58 2.09 -12.95
CA TYR A 142 10.98 0.73 -13.30
C TYR A 142 10.30 0.17 -14.55
N GLY A 143 9.25 0.84 -15.07
CA GLY A 143 8.50 0.37 -16.23
C GLY A 143 7.52 -0.75 -15.89
N GLU A 144 7.69 -1.91 -16.52
CA GLU A 144 6.85 -3.10 -16.29
C GLU A 144 7.08 -3.69 -14.90
N MET A 145 5.99 -4.14 -14.25
CA MET A 145 6.07 -4.70 -12.91
C MET A 145 4.86 -5.58 -12.59
N PRO A 146 4.93 -6.37 -11.51
CA PRO A 146 3.76 -7.03 -10.96
C PRO A 146 2.72 -6.00 -10.51
N TYR A 147 1.56 -6.02 -11.14
CA TYR A 147 0.45 -5.11 -10.81
C TYR A 147 -0.78 -5.89 -10.34
N LYS A 148 -1.27 -6.82 -11.16
CA LYS A 148 -2.41 -7.67 -10.82
C LYS A 148 -2.03 -8.79 -9.85
N SER A 149 -0.84 -9.35 -10.02
CA SER A 149 -0.32 -10.44 -9.19
C SER A 149 0.42 -9.98 -7.94
N SER A 150 0.74 -8.69 -7.80
CA SER A 150 1.32 -8.15 -6.56
C SER A 150 0.38 -8.24 -5.35
N GLU A 151 -0.91 -8.39 -5.66
CA GLU A 151 -1.99 -8.55 -4.70
C GLU A 151 -2.26 -10.01 -4.36
N ALA A 152 -1.69 -10.93 -5.13
CA ALA A 152 -2.02 -12.33 -5.07
C ALA A 152 -0.90 -13.14 -4.44
N GLU A 153 -1.28 -13.97 -3.51
CA GLU A 153 -0.71 -15.27 -3.22
C GLU A 153 0.78 -15.30 -2.86
N ALA A 154 1.06 -15.28 -1.59
CA ALA A 154 2.37 -15.61 -1.04
C ALA A 154 2.90 -16.92 -1.66
N GLY A 155 4.08 -16.85 -2.28
CA GLY A 155 4.78 -18.02 -2.80
C GLY A 155 4.70 -18.27 -4.30
N VAL A 156 3.97 -17.47 -5.05
CA VAL A 156 3.90 -17.57 -6.52
C VAL A 156 4.84 -16.54 -7.16
N THR A 157 5.49 -16.92 -8.25
CA THR A 157 6.27 -15.97 -9.06
C THR A 157 5.31 -14.99 -9.73
N PRO A 158 5.37 -13.68 -9.43
CA PRO A 158 4.43 -12.73 -9.97
C PRO A 158 4.62 -12.53 -11.47
N THR A 159 3.51 -12.33 -12.19
CA THR A 159 3.53 -11.98 -13.61
C THR A 159 3.67 -10.47 -13.78
N TYR A 160 4.58 -10.04 -14.64
CA TYR A 160 4.76 -8.63 -14.99
C TYR A 160 3.64 -8.16 -15.90
N ASN A 161 3.11 -6.99 -15.61
CA ASN A 161 2.12 -6.31 -16.42
C ASN A 161 2.78 -5.14 -17.17
N ASP A 162 2.28 -4.86 -18.36
CA ASP A 162 2.74 -3.75 -19.16
C ASP A 162 2.31 -2.39 -18.60
N GLY A 163 3.00 -1.34 -19.00
CA GLY A 163 2.71 0.02 -18.54
C GLY A 163 1.30 0.50 -18.90
N LYS A 164 0.70 0.02 -20.00
CA LYS A 164 -0.68 0.34 -20.36
C LYS A 164 -1.67 -0.20 -19.34
N THR A 165 -1.55 -1.48 -19.00
CA THR A 165 -2.40 -2.16 -18.03
C THR A 165 -2.33 -1.46 -16.66
N ILE A 166 -1.10 -1.14 -16.21
CA ILE A 166 -0.88 -0.44 -14.94
C ILE A 166 -1.51 0.96 -14.98
N TYR A 167 -1.23 1.70 -16.05
CA TYR A 167 -1.68 3.07 -16.19
C TYR A 167 -3.21 3.21 -16.19
N LEU A 168 -3.89 2.40 -17.00
CA LEU A 168 -5.35 2.39 -17.06
C LEU A 168 -5.97 1.93 -15.72
N GLY A 169 -5.34 0.96 -15.06
CA GLY A 169 -5.78 0.52 -13.74
C GLY A 169 -5.64 1.61 -12.67
N CYS A 170 -4.56 2.38 -12.69
CA CYS A 170 -4.39 3.51 -11.77
C CYS A 170 -5.42 4.63 -12.00
N LEU A 171 -5.76 4.94 -13.24
CA LEU A 171 -6.83 5.90 -13.53
C LEU A 171 -8.19 5.40 -13.03
N ALA A 172 -8.50 4.11 -13.24
CA ALA A 172 -9.72 3.49 -12.72
C ALA A 172 -9.76 3.47 -11.18
N ASP A 173 -8.62 3.27 -10.50
CA ASP A 173 -8.54 3.38 -9.03
C ASP A 173 -8.88 4.79 -8.55
N LEU A 174 -8.41 5.83 -9.25
CA LEU A 174 -8.75 7.22 -8.89
C LEU A 174 -10.22 7.53 -9.10
N ASP A 175 -10.84 7.04 -10.18
CA ASP A 175 -12.27 7.17 -10.41
C ASP A 175 -13.07 6.49 -9.30
N THR A 176 -12.71 5.26 -8.98
CA THR A 176 -13.32 4.52 -7.86
C THR A 176 -13.14 5.26 -6.53
N ALA A 177 -11.94 5.81 -6.26
CA ALA A 177 -11.70 6.56 -5.04
C ALA A 177 -12.61 7.78 -4.90
N ILE A 178 -12.78 8.55 -5.98
CA ILE A 178 -13.68 9.71 -6.03
C ILE A 178 -15.11 9.29 -5.69
N GLU A 179 -15.59 8.17 -6.23
CA GLU A 179 -16.91 7.63 -5.89
C GLU A 179 -17.01 7.22 -4.42
N MET A 180 -15.98 6.54 -3.89
CA MET A 180 -15.99 6.06 -2.50
C MET A 180 -16.02 7.19 -1.49
N PHE A 181 -15.34 8.31 -1.75
CA PHE A 181 -15.39 9.49 -0.87
C PHE A 181 -16.75 10.18 -0.83
N GLN A 182 -17.62 9.93 -1.79
CA GLN A 182 -18.97 10.49 -1.85
C GLN A 182 -20.04 9.55 -1.27
N LYS A 183 -19.70 8.32 -0.92
CA LYS A 183 -20.62 7.35 -0.33
C LYS A 183 -20.90 7.65 1.14
N GLU A 184 -22.12 7.37 1.55
CA GLU A 184 -22.50 7.34 2.96
C GLU A 184 -21.79 6.14 3.65
N GLN A 185 -21.19 6.41 4.81
CA GLN A 185 -20.45 5.41 5.58
C GLN A 185 -21.40 4.48 6.33
N GLY A 186 -21.02 3.23 6.51
CA GLY A 186 -21.72 2.32 7.41
C GLY A 186 -21.76 2.85 8.85
N SER A 187 -22.79 2.53 9.58
CA SER A 187 -23.07 3.08 10.91
C SER A 187 -22.05 2.73 12.00
N ALA A 188 -21.25 1.68 11.78
CA ALA A 188 -20.25 1.19 12.74
C ALA A 188 -18.80 1.39 12.26
N THR A 189 -18.58 2.26 11.26
CA THR A 189 -17.24 2.48 10.71
C THR A 189 -16.38 3.35 11.63
N ALA A 190 -15.08 3.02 11.73
CA ALA A 190 -14.12 3.90 12.36
C ALA A 190 -13.96 5.20 11.55
N SER A 191 -13.76 6.31 12.26
CA SER A 191 -13.44 7.58 11.61
C SER A 191 -12.12 7.45 10.85
N LEU A 192 -12.04 8.02 9.63
CA LEU A 192 -10.82 8.03 8.84
C LEU A 192 -9.63 8.63 9.62
N ALA A 193 -9.89 9.58 10.51
CA ALA A 193 -8.88 10.23 11.35
C ALA A 193 -8.11 9.27 12.28
N VAL A 194 -8.63 8.07 12.53
CA VAL A 194 -7.95 7.07 13.39
C VAL A 194 -6.71 6.52 12.72
N GLY A 195 -6.76 6.28 11.40
CA GLY A 195 -5.69 5.63 10.67
C GLY A 195 -4.95 6.52 9.66
N ASP A 196 -5.45 7.73 9.40
CA ASP A 196 -4.93 8.63 8.35
C ASP A 196 -3.88 9.59 8.93
N ILE A 197 -2.61 9.32 8.63
CA ILE A 197 -1.48 10.18 9.03
C ILE A 197 -1.14 11.23 7.96
N TRP A 198 -1.69 11.14 6.74
CA TRP A 198 -1.43 12.10 5.67
C TRP A 198 -2.33 13.33 5.76
N ASN A 199 -3.63 13.12 5.87
CA ASN A 199 -4.64 14.17 5.80
C ASN A 199 -5.43 14.34 7.11
N GLY A 200 -5.09 13.59 8.17
CA GLY A 200 -5.74 13.67 9.47
C GLY A 200 -7.23 13.36 9.45
N GLY A 201 -7.66 12.49 8.53
CA GLY A 201 -9.07 12.11 8.35
C GLY A 201 -9.89 13.06 7.47
N SER A 202 -9.28 14.05 6.84
CA SER A 202 -9.99 14.98 5.97
C SER A 202 -10.33 14.34 4.62
N VAL A 203 -11.57 13.93 4.45
CA VAL A 203 -12.11 13.41 3.19
C VAL A 203 -12.00 14.43 2.05
N ASP A 204 -12.20 15.71 2.33
CA ASP A 204 -12.05 16.78 1.35
C ASP A 204 -10.63 16.85 0.79
N LYS A 205 -9.60 16.75 1.64
CA LYS A 205 -8.20 16.71 1.18
C LYS A 205 -7.89 15.48 0.34
N TRP A 206 -8.42 14.32 0.72
CA TRP A 206 -8.28 13.10 -0.07
C TRP A 206 -8.93 13.20 -1.43
N LEU A 207 -10.15 13.78 -1.49
CA LEU A 207 -10.86 13.99 -2.74
C LEU A 207 -10.12 14.96 -3.67
N LYS A 208 -9.61 16.06 -3.12
CA LYS A 208 -8.78 17.03 -3.85
C LYS A 208 -7.49 16.41 -4.37
N LEU A 209 -6.84 15.56 -3.56
CA LEU A 209 -5.66 14.80 -3.96
C LEU A 209 -5.97 13.83 -5.11
N ALA A 210 -7.10 13.12 -5.05
CA ALA A 210 -7.51 12.20 -6.11
C ALA A 210 -7.69 12.93 -7.45
N TYR A 211 -8.36 14.09 -7.44
CA TYR A 211 -8.52 14.91 -8.64
C TYR A 211 -7.18 15.45 -9.17
N LEU A 212 -6.29 15.90 -8.27
CA LEU A 212 -4.96 16.37 -8.67
C LEU A 212 -4.14 15.26 -9.34
N LEU A 213 -4.13 14.07 -8.74
CA LEU A 213 -3.42 12.92 -9.30
C LEU A 213 -4.02 12.49 -10.64
N LYS A 214 -5.36 12.49 -10.77
CA LYS A 214 -6.02 12.18 -12.02
C LYS A 214 -5.62 13.16 -13.13
N ALA A 215 -5.69 14.48 -12.87
CA ALA A 215 -5.24 15.50 -13.81
C ALA A 215 -3.77 15.31 -14.21
N ARG A 216 -2.88 15.08 -13.23
CA ARG A 216 -1.45 14.84 -13.46
C ARG A 216 -1.21 13.63 -14.36
N TYR A 217 -1.93 12.52 -14.12
CA TYR A 217 -1.71 11.29 -14.87
C TYR A 217 -2.29 11.36 -16.28
N ILE A 218 -3.45 11.97 -16.48
CA ILE A 218 -3.96 12.24 -17.84
C ILE A 218 -2.99 13.15 -18.60
N ASN A 219 -2.44 14.19 -17.96
CA ASN A 219 -1.49 15.10 -18.59
C ASN A 219 -0.20 14.42 -19.05
N LYS A 220 0.25 13.35 -18.37
CA LYS A 220 1.39 12.55 -18.82
C LYS A 220 1.19 11.91 -20.20
N LEU A 221 -0.04 11.78 -20.65
CA LEU A 221 -0.39 11.17 -21.93
C LEU A 221 -0.30 12.13 -23.12
N ILE A 222 0.07 13.39 -22.92
CA ILE A 222 0.10 14.45 -23.95
C ILE A 222 0.91 14.05 -25.21
N LYS A 223 1.94 13.23 -25.04
CA LYS A 223 2.75 12.72 -26.15
C LYS A 223 2.29 11.35 -26.69
N LYS A 224 1.19 10.81 -26.17
CA LYS A 224 0.60 9.54 -26.58
C LYS A 224 -0.57 9.82 -27.54
N GLY A 225 -0.26 10.44 -28.68
CA GLY A 225 -1.21 10.74 -29.73
C GLY A 225 -1.52 9.56 -30.63
N GLU A 226 -1.86 9.86 -31.88
CA GLU A 226 -2.24 8.89 -32.91
C GLU A 226 -1.22 7.76 -33.05
N GLY A 227 -1.71 6.54 -33.13
CA GLY A 227 -0.90 5.32 -33.21
C GLY A 227 -0.29 4.87 -31.89
N SER A 228 -0.46 5.59 -30.79
CA SER A 228 -0.06 5.17 -29.47
C SER A 228 -1.08 4.19 -28.87
N TYR A 229 -0.59 3.23 -28.07
CA TYR A 229 -1.45 2.30 -27.32
C TYR A 229 -2.33 2.97 -26.25
N LEU A 230 -2.10 4.27 -25.96
CA LEU A 230 -2.91 5.11 -25.07
C LEU A 230 -3.62 6.24 -25.83
N GLU A 231 -3.76 6.12 -27.15
CA GLU A 231 -4.50 7.06 -27.98
C GLU A 231 -5.92 7.31 -27.43
N GLY A 232 -6.34 8.56 -27.43
CA GLY A 232 -7.66 8.99 -26.92
C GLY A 232 -7.78 8.98 -25.39
N LYS A 233 -6.71 8.73 -24.65
CA LYS A 233 -6.71 8.83 -23.17
C LYS A 233 -6.26 10.18 -22.66
N TYR A 234 -5.62 10.99 -23.49
CA TYR A 234 -5.36 12.40 -23.17
C TYR A 234 -6.61 13.23 -23.45
N ASP A 235 -7.10 13.90 -22.41
CA ASP A 235 -8.26 14.80 -22.50
C ASP A 235 -7.96 16.08 -21.71
N ALA A 236 -7.75 17.17 -22.45
CA ALA A 236 -7.46 18.48 -21.87
C ALA A 236 -8.66 19.05 -21.09
N ALA A 237 -9.89 18.78 -21.53
CA ALA A 237 -11.08 19.26 -20.85
C ALA A 237 -11.26 18.53 -19.50
N GLU A 238 -11.02 17.22 -19.47
CA GLU A 238 -11.04 16.44 -18.23
C GLU A 238 -9.95 16.89 -17.26
N ILE A 239 -8.73 17.18 -17.75
CA ILE A 239 -7.64 17.73 -16.93
C ILE A 239 -8.10 19.03 -16.24
N LEU A 240 -8.65 19.99 -17.00
CA LEU A 240 -9.12 21.26 -16.45
C LEU A 240 -10.24 21.05 -15.42
N ALA A 241 -11.24 20.20 -15.74
CA ALA A 241 -12.32 19.88 -14.82
C ALA A 241 -11.84 19.22 -13.52
N CYS A 242 -10.78 18.41 -13.59
CA CYS A 242 -10.14 17.84 -12.40
C CYS A 242 -9.38 18.91 -11.62
N LEU A 243 -8.64 19.79 -12.28
CA LEU A 243 -7.89 20.87 -11.61
C LEU A 243 -8.81 21.86 -10.89
N ASP A 244 -9.99 22.15 -11.41
CA ASP A 244 -10.99 22.99 -10.74
C ASP A 244 -11.47 22.41 -9.40
N LYS A 245 -11.38 21.08 -9.25
CA LYS A 245 -11.76 20.34 -8.03
C LYS A 245 -10.58 19.92 -7.16
N ALA A 246 -9.37 20.15 -7.65
CA ALA A 246 -8.12 19.77 -6.96
C ALA A 246 -7.75 20.79 -5.87
N GLN A 247 -6.57 20.67 -5.36
CA GLN A 247 -5.99 21.57 -4.35
C GLN A 247 -5.90 23.00 -4.88
N GLN A 248 -6.51 23.96 -4.19
CA GLN A 248 -6.57 25.37 -4.59
C GLN A 248 -5.65 26.25 -3.71
N SER A 249 -5.23 25.77 -2.55
CA SER A 249 -4.43 26.50 -1.59
C SER A 249 -3.48 25.60 -0.83
N ASN A 250 -2.51 26.19 -0.11
CA ASN A 250 -1.62 25.44 0.76
C ASN A 250 -2.34 24.72 1.91
N ALA A 251 -3.55 25.17 2.29
CA ALA A 251 -4.36 24.50 3.30
C ALA A 251 -4.88 23.13 2.83
N ASP A 252 -5.00 22.95 1.52
CA ASP A 252 -5.46 21.70 0.92
C ASP A 252 -4.35 20.65 0.76
N ASN A 253 -3.10 21.02 1.02
CA ASN A 253 -1.97 20.13 0.80
C ASN A 253 -2.05 18.88 1.68
N THR A 254 -1.77 17.74 1.06
CA THR A 254 -1.43 16.50 1.76
C THR A 254 -0.01 16.63 2.30
N VAL A 255 0.17 16.37 3.57
CA VAL A 255 1.47 16.48 4.25
C VAL A 255 1.90 15.09 4.69
N PHE A 256 3.02 14.64 4.19
CA PHE A 256 3.67 13.42 4.66
C PHE A 256 4.46 13.74 5.94
N ASN A 257 3.92 13.34 7.09
CA ASN A 257 4.54 13.53 8.40
C ASN A 257 5.31 12.29 8.84
#